data_46b6d805a9cef5b6bec6e4e0fc94f4e6
#
_entry.id   46b6d805a9cef5b6bec6e4e0fc94f4e6
#
_cell.length_a   1.000
_cell.length_b   1.000
_cell.length_c   1.000
_cell.angle_alpha   90.00
_cell.angle_beta   90.00
_cell.angle_gamma   90.00
#
_symmetry.space_group_name_H-M   'P 1'
#
loop_
_entity.id
_entity.type
_entity.pdbx_description
1 polymer ?
#
loop_
_entity_poly.entity_id
_entity_poly.type
_entity_poly.pdbx_seq_one_letter_code
_entity_poly.pdbx_strand_id
1 'polypeptide(L)'
;MCEDFSFVDNPEFELFISQYSTTDASTLRLKRFDNLKFDKNLAITQIECRRKAKKKLPELAEKIVYPTDVSIEQCSSEILAKFHANLFAGCDAVIDLTCGLGIDSFYIAQQTKSVVSIDAAEIVTSAVKHNMHKLGINNVSVVNDFAESYLDKVKNPFSAAFIDPSRRLTDDRNSRTYAIKDTVPDLNLIIPQIESRCNFIIVKASPMADISQTISDFPGITEVWILSVKNECKELLFKIDFPQTAKQPQIHCIDFVANEAIEFTFKFEDKSISIADGTPHPGQQLFVPNASIMKAGAYDIVADKFGLIRLAANSHLYLSDITTNHEYPGRVFSITNVLSLSKPDIK
;
A
#
# COMPACT_ATOMS: atom_id res chain seq x y z
N MET A 1 10.04 30.26 5.01
CA MET A 1 8.87 30.65 5.82
C MET A 1 8.12 29.37 6.09
N CYS A 2 8.04 28.98 7.35
CA CYS A 2 7.25 27.82 7.74
C CYS A 2 5.80 28.10 7.35
N GLU A 3 5.22 27.30 6.44
CA GLU A 3 3.81 27.46 6.10
C GLU A 3 3.00 26.97 7.32
N ASP A 4 2.50 27.91 8.07
CA ASP A 4 1.53 27.65 9.12
C ASP A 4 0.18 27.39 8.46
N PHE A 5 -0.34 26.16 8.60
CA PHE A 5 -1.65 25.79 8.07
C PHE A 5 -2.83 26.30 8.91
N SER A 6 -2.61 27.15 9.94
CA SER A 6 -3.69 27.68 10.78
C SER A 6 -4.78 28.43 10.00
N PHE A 7 -4.44 29.01 8.83
CA PHE A 7 -5.42 29.72 8.00
C PHE A 7 -6.49 28.80 7.37
N VAL A 8 -6.27 27.47 7.31
CA VAL A 8 -7.28 26.54 6.79
C VAL A 8 -8.46 26.39 7.77
N ASP A 9 -8.30 26.76 9.03
CA ASP A 9 -9.38 26.81 10.01
C ASP A 9 -10.25 28.08 9.88
N ASN A 10 -9.89 28.97 8.94
CA ASN A 10 -10.69 30.15 8.62
C ASN A 10 -12.00 29.74 7.94
N PRO A 11 -13.19 30.16 8.46
CA PRO A 11 -14.47 29.87 7.82
C PRO A 11 -14.58 30.33 6.37
N GLU A 12 -13.92 31.42 5.98
CA GLU A 12 -13.89 31.91 4.58
C GLU A 12 -13.19 30.91 3.66
N PHE A 13 -12.14 30.23 4.14
CA PHE A 13 -11.42 29.20 3.38
C PHE A 13 -12.29 27.97 3.11
N GLU A 14 -12.95 27.44 4.15
CA GLU A 14 -13.86 26.29 4.01
C GLU A 14 -15.08 26.65 3.14
N LEU A 15 -15.61 27.86 3.27
CA LEU A 15 -16.70 28.33 2.42
C LEU A 15 -16.28 28.36 0.94
N PHE A 16 -15.07 28.86 0.63
CA PHE A 16 -14.54 28.86 -0.71
C PHE A 16 -14.41 27.44 -1.27
N ILE A 17 -13.83 26.51 -0.51
CA ILE A 17 -13.71 25.11 -0.91
C ILE A 17 -15.08 24.49 -1.19
N SER A 18 -16.04 24.71 -0.31
CA SER A 18 -17.41 24.19 -0.45
C SER A 18 -18.08 24.75 -1.72
N GLN A 19 -18.01 26.07 -1.92
CA GLN A 19 -18.61 26.77 -3.06
C GLN A 19 -18.07 26.27 -4.41
N TYR A 20 -16.76 25.98 -4.48
CA TYR A 20 -16.10 25.58 -5.72
C TYR A 20 -15.78 24.08 -5.79
N SER A 21 -16.35 23.26 -4.91
CA SER A 21 -16.05 21.82 -4.78
C SER A 21 -16.25 21.00 -6.06
N THR A 22 -17.15 21.44 -6.96
CA THR A 22 -17.42 20.79 -8.25
C THR A 22 -16.76 21.48 -9.44
N THR A 23 -16.15 22.65 -9.24
CA THR A 23 -15.53 23.43 -10.32
C THR A 23 -14.18 22.83 -10.69
N ASP A 24 -13.88 22.84 -11.98
CA ASP A 24 -12.58 22.36 -12.46
C ASP A 24 -11.45 23.28 -11.99
N ALA A 25 -10.35 22.66 -11.52
CA ALA A 25 -9.24 23.40 -10.94
C ALA A 25 -8.52 24.28 -11.95
N SER A 26 -8.42 23.88 -13.20
CA SER A 26 -7.80 24.72 -14.26
C SER A 26 -8.59 25.99 -14.47
N THR A 27 -9.91 25.89 -14.44
CA THR A 27 -10.82 27.04 -14.49
C THR A 27 -10.61 27.97 -13.29
N LEU A 28 -10.49 27.42 -12.07
CA LEU A 28 -10.24 28.20 -10.86
C LEU A 28 -8.88 28.88 -10.86
N ARG A 29 -7.84 28.21 -11.37
CA ARG A 29 -6.49 28.80 -11.47
C ARG A 29 -6.48 30.04 -12.38
N LEU A 30 -7.26 30.05 -13.46
CA LEU A 30 -7.38 31.18 -14.39
C LEU A 30 -8.30 32.30 -13.87
N LYS A 31 -9.25 31.98 -12.99
CA LYS A 31 -10.20 32.97 -12.46
C LYS A 31 -9.51 33.94 -11.51
N ARG A 32 -9.81 35.22 -11.65
CA ARG A 32 -9.40 36.23 -10.66
C ARG A 32 -10.37 36.27 -9.51
N PHE A 33 -9.81 36.39 -8.31
CA PHE A 33 -10.56 36.58 -7.07
C PHE A 33 -9.98 37.77 -6.35
N ASP A 34 -10.84 38.72 -6.02
CA ASP A 34 -10.42 39.91 -5.30
C ASP A 34 -10.56 39.68 -3.79
N ASN A 35 -9.59 40.17 -3.02
CA ASN A 35 -9.63 40.20 -1.55
C ASN A 35 -9.65 38.83 -0.84
N LEU A 36 -9.06 37.78 -1.41
CA LEU A 36 -8.87 36.53 -0.67
C LEU A 36 -7.87 36.73 0.50
N LYS A 37 -8.23 36.26 1.69
CA LYS A 37 -7.37 36.30 2.87
C LYS A 37 -6.52 35.04 3.07
N PHE A 38 -6.46 34.18 2.06
CA PHE A 38 -5.73 32.92 2.06
C PHE A 38 -5.12 32.65 0.69
N ASP A 39 -4.19 31.68 0.62
CA ASP A 39 -3.57 31.27 -0.63
C ASP A 39 -4.60 30.56 -1.54
N LYS A 40 -4.82 31.16 -2.72
CA LYS A 40 -5.74 30.63 -3.74
C LYS A 40 -5.32 29.24 -4.22
N ASN A 41 -4.01 29.04 -4.47
CA ASN A 41 -3.53 27.78 -5.04
C ASN A 41 -3.68 26.64 -4.04
N LEU A 42 -3.40 26.92 -2.76
CA LEU A 42 -3.63 25.94 -1.71
C LEU A 42 -5.13 25.59 -1.56
N ALA A 43 -6.03 26.57 -1.67
CA ALA A 43 -7.48 26.29 -1.65
C ALA A 43 -7.91 25.43 -2.85
N ILE A 44 -7.36 25.68 -4.04
CA ILE A 44 -7.62 24.86 -5.23
C ILE A 44 -7.05 23.44 -5.04
N THR A 45 -5.85 23.30 -4.46
CA THR A 45 -5.25 22.00 -4.11
C THR A 45 -6.17 21.23 -3.16
N GLN A 46 -6.77 21.87 -2.13
CA GLN A 46 -7.75 21.20 -1.25
C GLN A 46 -8.95 20.67 -2.03
N ILE A 47 -9.51 21.47 -2.96
CA ILE A 47 -10.66 21.07 -3.79
C ILE A 47 -10.33 19.82 -4.61
N GLU A 48 -9.19 19.81 -5.30
CA GLU A 48 -8.74 18.67 -6.10
C GLU A 48 -8.48 17.43 -5.24
N CYS A 49 -7.71 17.60 -4.16
CA CYS A 49 -7.33 16.50 -3.28
C CYS A 49 -8.54 15.90 -2.56
N ARG A 50 -9.45 16.70 -2.00
CA ARG A 50 -10.68 16.22 -1.35
C ARG A 50 -11.54 15.40 -2.31
N ARG A 51 -11.63 15.81 -3.58
CA ARG A 51 -12.37 15.06 -4.61
C ARG A 51 -11.76 13.68 -4.87
N LYS A 52 -10.44 13.60 -5.03
CA LYS A 52 -9.70 12.33 -5.20
C LYS A 52 -9.78 11.48 -3.93
N ALA A 53 -9.70 12.11 -2.77
CA ALA A 53 -9.67 11.45 -1.47
C ALA A 53 -10.99 10.76 -1.10
N LYS A 54 -12.14 11.21 -1.57
CA LYS A 54 -13.45 10.60 -1.25
C LYS A 54 -13.51 9.09 -1.45
N LYS A 55 -12.77 8.55 -2.44
CA LYS A 55 -12.67 7.10 -2.70
C LYS A 55 -11.51 6.44 -1.97
N LYS A 56 -10.42 7.16 -1.75
CA LYS A 56 -9.16 6.62 -1.23
C LYS A 56 -9.10 6.68 0.29
N LEU A 57 -9.66 7.75 0.87
CA LEU A 57 -9.67 8.09 2.30
C LEU A 57 -11.07 8.54 2.75
N PRO A 58 -12.10 7.69 2.66
CA PRO A 58 -13.49 8.10 2.90
C PRO A 58 -13.72 8.74 4.28
N GLU A 59 -13.04 8.30 5.34
CA GLU A 59 -13.18 8.86 6.69
C GLU A 59 -12.41 10.19 6.90
N LEU A 60 -11.33 10.42 6.13
CA LEU A 60 -10.41 11.54 6.32
C LEU A 60 -10.52 12.63 5.24
N ALA A 61 -11.15 12.34 4.10
CA ALA A 61 -11.12 13.17 2.90
C ALA A 61 -11.39 14.65 3.13
N GLU A 62 -12.35 14.99 3.99
CA GLU A 62 -12.78 16.36 4.28
C GLU A 62 -12.22 16.90 5.62
N LYS A 63 -11.53 16.05 6.38
CA LYS A 63 -11.04 16.38 7.73
C LYS A 63 -9.59 16.84 7.76
N ILE A 64 -8.82 16.50 6.73
CA ILE A 64 -7.38 16.77 6.66
C ILE A 64 -7.04 17.81 5.60
N VAL A 65 -5.84 18.38 5.74
CA VAL A 65 -5.22 19.30 4.79
C VAL A 65 -4.22 18.54 3.94
N TYR A 66 -4.21 18.86 2.67
CA TYR A 66 -3.31 18.29 1.66
C TYR A 66 -2.23 19.32 1.31
N PRO A 67 -0.94 19.07 1.64
CA PRO A 67 0.12 20.03 1.36
C PRO A 67 0.36 20.22 -0.15
N THR A 68 0.18 19.19 -0.95
CA THR A 68 0.35 19.20 -2.39
C THR A 68 -0.67 18.27 -3.07
N ASP A 69 -0.89 18.44 -4.35
CA ASP A 69 -1.74 17.57 -5.18
C ASP A 69 -1.21 16.14 -5.31
N VAL A 70 0.12 15.98 -5.24
CA VAL A 70 0.79 14.66 -5.27
C VAL A 70 0.57 13.89 -3.97
N SER A 71 0.37 14.56 -2.83
CA SER A 71 0.23 13.92 -1.53
C SER A 71 -0.89 12.88 -1.48
N ILE A 72 -2.04 13.16 -2.10
CA ILE A 72 -3.15 12.19 -2.15
C ILE A 72 -2.89 11.03 -3.12
N GLU A 73 -2.09 11.23 -4.15
CA GLU A 73 -1.79 10.19 -5.12
C GLU A 73 -0.86 9.14 -4.53
N GLN A 74 0.15 9.58 -3.76
CA GLN A 74 1.19 8.74 -3.18
C GLN A 74 0.81 8.08 -1.85
N CYS A 75 -0.10 8.67 -1.05
CA CYS A 75 -0.44 8.09 0.25
C CYS A 75 -1.11 6.71 0.12
N SER A 76 -1.05 5.91 1.18
CA SER A 76 -1.80 4.66 1.31
C SER A 76 -3.32 4.92 1.25
N SER A 77 -4.08 3.96 0.70
CA SER A 77 -5.54 4.00 0.85
C SER A 77 -5.92 3.64 2.29
N GLU A 78 -7.09 4.08 2.72
CA GLU A 78 -7.56 3.87 4.08
C GLU A 78 -7.61 2.39 4.49
N ILE A 79 -8.10 1.52 3.59
CA ILE A 79 -8.17 0.08 3.84
C ILE A 79 -6.77 -0.54 4.03
N LEU A 80 -5.79 -0.09 3.25
CA LEU A 80 -4.41 -0.57 3.35
C LEU A 80 -3.72 0.00 4.59
N ALA A 81 -3.89 1.28 4.90
CA ALA A 81 -3.33 1.90 6.09
C ALA A 81 -3.87 1.27 7.40
N LYS A 82 -5.16 0.90 7.43
CA LYS A 82 -5.74 0.13 8.54
C LYS A 82 -5.10 -1.26 8.66
N PHE A 83 -4.85 -1.92 7.53
CA PHE A 83 -4.13 -3.19 7.53
C PHE A 83 -2.70 -3.03 8.03
N HIS A 84 -1.96 -2.02 7.54
CA HIS A 84 -0.59 -1.74 8.02
C HIS A 84 -0.57 -1.54 9.53
N ALA A 85 -1.49 -0.75 10.06
CA ALA A 85 -1.58 -0.48 11.48
C ALA A 85 -1.72 -1.77 12.33
N ASN A 86 -2.49 -2.75 11.85
CA ASN A 86 -2.66 -4.02 12.55
C ASN A 86 -1.36 -4.82 12.68
N LEU A 87 -0.39 -4.63 11.75
CA LEU A 87 0.92 -5.28 11.84
C LEU A 87 1.78 -4.74 13.00
N PHE A 88 1.42 -3.58 13.56
CA PHE A 88 2.07 -2.97 14.71
C PHE A 88 1.28 -3.12 16.00
N ALA A 89 0.19 -3.89 16.00
CA ALA A 89 -0.60 -4.13 17.21
C ALA A 89 0.27 -4.72 18.33
N GLY A 90 0.21 -4.11 19.51
CA GLY A 90 1.04 -4.49 20.67
C GLY A 90 2.43 -3.87 20.71
N CYS A 91 2.82 -3.08 19.71
CA CYS A 91 4.04 -2.25 19.78
C CYS A 91 3.82 -1.04 20.68
N ASP A 92 4.81 -0.73 21.51
CA ASP A 92 4.76 0.46 22.38
C ASP A 92 5.12 1.73 21.62
N ALA A 93 6.23 1.71 20.89
CA ALA A 93 6.75 2.85 20.14
C ALA A 93 7.10 2.42 18.70
N VAL A 94 6.55 3.12 17.72
CA VAL A 94 6.83 2.89 16.30
C VAL A 94 7.45 4.13 15.69
N ILE A 95 8.42 3.94 14.80
CA ILE A 95 8.97 5.00 13.96
C ILE A 95 8.55 4.82 12.51
N ASP A 96 7.92 5.85 11.95
CA ASP A 96 7.59 5.95 10.52
C ASP A 96 8.64 6.86 9.86
N LEU A 97 9.49 6.26 9.05
CA LEU A 97 10.66 6.92 8.44
C LEU A 97 10.33 7.70 7.16
N THR A 98 9.09 7.61 6.69
CA THR A 98 8.62 8.21 5.43
C THR A 98 7.16 8.63 5.53
N CYS A 99 6.89 9.56 6.41
CA CYS A 99 5.54 9.93 6.85
C CYS A 99 4.58 10.32 5.70
N GLY A 100 5.06 11.03 4.66
CA GLY A 100 4.20 11.54 3.60
C GLY A 100 3.00 12.31 4.15
N LEU A 101 1.79 11.99 3.66
CA LEU A 101 0.55 12.62 4.17
C LEU A 101 0.16 12.20 5.60
N GLY A 102 0.91 11.29 6.22
CA GLY A 102 0.70 10.83 7.59
C GLY A 102 -0.45 9.85 7.78
N ILE A 103 -0.97 9.24 6.71
CA ILE A 103 -2.11 8.33 6.78
C ILE A 103 -1.74 7.04 7.52
N ASP A 104 -0.60 6.44 7.20
CA ASP A 104 -0.11 5.25 7.89
C ASP A 104 0.19 5.57 9.36
N SER A 105 0.89 6.66 9.64
CA SER A 105 1.15 7.14 11.01
C SER A 105 -0.13 7.37 11.82
N PHE A 106 -1.18 7.92 11.19
CA PHE A 106 -2.48 8.14 11.83
C PHE A 106 -3.13 6.84 12.32
N TYR A 107 -3.16 5.81 11.45
CA TYR A 107 -3.76 4.52 11.83
C TYR A 107 -2.85 3.71 12.77
N ILE A 108 -1.51 3.75 12.59
CA ILE A 108 -0.55 3.12 13.51
C ILE A 108 -0.70 3.70 14.92
N ALA A 109 -0.88 5.01 15.04
CA ALA A 109 -1.06 5.68 16.34
C ALA A 109 -2.29 5.19 17.12
N GLN A 110 -3.30 4.65 16.45
CA GLN A 110 -4.48 4.07 17.10
C GLN A 110 -4.21 2.69 17.68
N GLN A 111 -3.13 2.00 17.29
CA GLN A 111 -2.75 0.66 17.72
C GLN A 111 -1.55 0.67 18.69
N THR A 112 -0.88 1.81 18.86
CA THR A 112 0.39 1.92 19.57
C THR A 112 0.36 3.05 20.60
N LYS A 113 1.29 3.04 21.58
CA LYS A 113 1.36 4.10 22.60
C LYS A 113 1.96 5.38 22.05
N SER A 114 2.91 5.29 21.11
CA SER A 114 3.57 6.45 20.51
C SER A 114 4.06 6.15 19.10
N VAL A 115 4.04 7.18 18.25
CA VAL A 115 4.61 7.15 16.90
C VAL A 115 5.52 8.35 16.71
N VAL A 116 6.69 8.14 16.14
CA VAL A 116 7.55 9.19 15.60
C VAL A 116 7.45 9.14 14.08
N SER A 117 7.03 10.23 13.45
CA SER A 117 6.81 10.32 12.00
C SER A 117 7.77 11.31 11.39
N ILE A 118 8.54 10.88 10.40
CA ILE A 118 9.62 11.65 9.79
C ILE A 118 9.32 11.91 8.31
N ASP A 119 9.57 13.14 7.89
CA ASP A 119 9.61 13.51 6.47
C ASP A 119 10.60 14.64 6.23
N ALA A 120 11.31 14.61 5.11
CA ALA A 120 12.30 15.61 4.75
C ALA A 120 11.66 16.93 4.29
N ALA A 121 10.41 16.90 3.82
CA ALA A 121 9.71 18.06 3.29
C ALA A 121 8.99 18.83 4.40
N GLU A 122 9.42 20.07 4.69
CA GLU A 122 8.85 20.92 5.73
C GLU A 122 7.35 21.16 5.56
N ILE A 123 6.89 21.41 4.33
CA ILE A 123 5.48 21.61 4.03
C ILE A 123 4.63 20.37 4.38
N VAL A 124 5.17 19.18 4.15
CA VAL A 124 4.52 17.90 4.47
C VAL A 124 4.41 17.74 5.98
N THR A 125 5.51 17.88 6.70
CA THR A 125 5.51 17.74 8.17
C THR A 125 4.65 18.78 8.88
N SER A 126 4.59 20.01 8.35
CA SER A 126 3.71 21.07 8.87
C SER A 126 2.23 20.70 8.68
N ALA A 127 1.85 20.21 7.51
CA ALA A 127 0.49 19.74 7.25
C ALA A 127 0.11 18.53 8.14
N VAL A 128 1.03 17.57 8.30
CA VAL A 128 0.78 16.40 9.16
C VAL A 128 0.63 16.79 10.63
N LYS A 129 1.44 17.72 11.16
CA LYS A 129 1.27 18.26 12.51
C LYS A 129 -0.11 18.87 12.70
N HIS A 130 -0.53 19.72 11.76
CA HIS A 130 -1.87 20.33 11.77
C HIS A 130 -2.96 19.24 11.74
N ASN A 131 -2.86 18.26 10.83
CA ASN A 131 -3.82 17.19 10.70
C ASN A 131 -3.95 16.34 11.97
N MET A 132 -2.83 15.93 12.58
CA MET A 132 -2.84 15.15 13.82
C MET A 132 -3.52 15.92 14.95
N HIS A 133 -3.19 17.22 15.12
CA HIS A 133 -3.84 18.09 16.10
C HIS A 133 -5.36 18.18 15.85
N LYS A 134 -5.79 18.47 14.61
CA LYS A 134 -7.20 18.59 14.23
C LYS A 134 -7.99 17.30 14.43
N LEU A 135 -7.36 16.16 14.22
CA LEU A 135 -7.95 14.82 14.43
C LEU A 135 -7.89 14.34 15.89
N GLY A 136 -7.31 15.15 16.82
CA GLY A 136 -7.18 14.80 18.23
C GLY A 136 -6.16 13.70 18.52
N ILE A 137 -5.19 13.47 17.61
CA ILE A 137 -4.12 12.49 17.77
C ILE A 137 -2.96 13.15 18.53
N ASN A 138 -2.73 12.72 19.76
CA ASN A 138 -1.75 13.34 20.66
C ASN A 138 -0.49 12.48 20.88
N ASN A 139 -0.46 11.27 20.35
CA ASN A 139 0.64 10.32 20.50
C ASN A 139 1.52 10.19 19.25
N VAL A 140 1.41 11.13 18.29
CA VAL A 140 2.29 11.23 17.12
C VAL A 140 3.19 12.43 17.25
N SER A 141 4.50 12.20 17.20
CA SER A 141 5.55 13.24 17.16
C SER A 141 6.06 13.38 15.74
N VAL A 142 5.76 14.49 15.08
CA VAL A 142 6.16 14.73 13.67
C VAL A 142 7.45 15.52 13.61
N VAL A 143 8.44 15.01 12.91
CA VAL A 143 9.80 15.57 12.79
C VAL A 143 10.13 15.86 11.32
N ASN A 144 10.62 17.08 11.06
CA ASN A 144 11.18 17.44 9.77
C ASN A 144 12.69 17.15 9.77
N ASP A 145 13.07 16.03 9.16
CA ASP A 145 14.46 15.59 8.99
C ASP A 145 14.53 14.52 7.91
N PHE A 146 15.72 14.20 7.43
CA PHE A 146 15.96 12.99 6.66
C PHE A 146 16.00 11.78 7.61
N ALA A 147 15.50 10.64 7.18
CA ALA A 147 15.43 9.41 7.98
C ALA A 147 16.81 9.01 8.53
N GLU A 148 17.83 8.98 7.67
CA GLU A 148 19.20 8.64 8.03
C GLU A 148 19.77 9.63 9.07
N SER A 149 19.56 10.93 8.84
CA SER A 149 20.04 11.99 9.74
C SER A 149 19.37 11.92 11.12
N TYR A 150 18.07 11.62 11.15
CA TYR A 150 17.35 11.45 12.42
C TYR A 150 17.86 10.23 13.20
N LEU A 151 18.05 9.10 12.52
CA LEU A 151 18.54 7.88 13.13
C LEU A 151 19.97 8.04 13.68
N ASP A 152 20.81 8.89 13.08
CA ASP A 152 22.14 9.20 13.63
C ASP A 152 22.08 9.95 14.99
N LYS A 153 21.07 10.81 15.14
CA LYS A 153 20.91 11.67 16.34
C LYS A 153 20.21 10.97 17.50
N VAL A 154 19.26 10.08 17.21
CA VAL A 154 18.38 9.45 18.20
C VAL A 154 18.92 8.09 18.59
N LYS A 155 19.03 7.84 19.90
CA LYS A 155 19.50 6.56 20.46
C LYS A 155 18.38 5.75 21.14
N ASN A 156 17.17 6.30 21.20
CA ASN A 156 16.05 5.65 21.88
C ASN A 156 15.62 4.40 21.10
N PRO A 157 15.29 3.30 21.78
CA PRO A 157 14.74 2.12 21.14
C PRO A 157 13.30 2.36 20.70
N PHE A 158 12.91 1.69 19.62
CA PHE A 158 11.53 1.58 19.15
C PHE A 158 11.14 0.10 19.16
N SER A 159 9.85 -0.19 19.25
CA SER A 159 9.35 -1.56 19.08
C SER A 159 9.49 -2.01 17.64
N ALA A 160 9.19 -1.13 16.69
CA ALA A 160 9.24 -1.42 15.27
C ALA A 160 9.42 -0.14 14.43
N ALA A 161 9.78 -0.34 13.15
CA ALA A 161 9.86 0.72 12.16
C ALA A 161 8.94 0.43 10.95
N PHE A 162 8.44 1.49 10.34
CA PHE A 162 7.75 1.48 9.04
C PHE A 162 8.51 2.36 8.05
N ILE A 163 8.58 1.94 6.80
CA ILE A 163 9.17 2.73 5.72
C ILE A 163 8.46 2.46 4.39
N ASP A 164 8.08 3.54 3.69
CA ASP A 164 7.55 3.53 2.31
C ASP A 164 8.52 4.33 1.42
N PRO A 165 9.65 3.73 1.03
CA PRO A 165 10.68 4.48 0.34
C PRO A 165 10.26 4.78 -1.09
N SER A 166 10.52 6.02 -1.53
CA SER A 166 10.30 6.44 -2.90
C SER A 166 11.40 5.91 -3.82
N ARG A 167 11.11 5.82 -5.10
CA ARG A 167 12.13 5.44 -6.09
C ARG A 167 13.16 6.55 -6.22
N ARG A 168 14.42 6.18 -6.33
CA ARG A 168 15.48 7.11 -6.71
C ARG A 168 15.24 7.58 -8.15
N LEU A 169 15.13 8.89 -8.34
CA LEU A 169 15.04 9.47 -9.69
C LEU A 169 16.42 9.33 -10.35
N THR A 170 16.58 8.37 -11.26
CA THR A 170 17.75 8.29 -12.13
C THR A 170 17.45 9.03 -13.42
N ASP A 171 18.40 9.82 -13.92
CA ASP A 171 18.30 10.53 -15.20
C ASP A 171 18.17 9.59 -16.41
N ASP A 172 18.48 8.31 -16.21
CA ASP A 172 18.39 7.28 -17.25
C ASP A 172 16.97 6.70 -17.32
N ARG A 173 16.17 7.27 -18.24
CA ARG A 173 14.79 6.85 -18.52
C ARG A 173 14.63 5.37 -18.92
N ASN A 174 15.72 4.68 -19.22
CA ASN A 174 15.76 3.27 -19.65
C ASN A 174 16.00 2.28 -18.51
N SER A 175 16.50 2.71 -17.34
CA SER A 175 16.71 1.83 -16.19
C SER A 175 15.55 1.96 -15.18
N ARG A 176 14.39 1.42 -15.52
CA ARG A 176 13.28 1.28 -14.57
C ARG A 176 13.53 0.07 -13.66
N THR A 177 14.51 0.17 -12.78
CA THR A 177 14.67 -0.82 -11.71
C THR A 177 13.56 -0.61 -10.66
N TYR A 178 12.86 -1.70 -10.35
CA TYR A 178 11.88 -1.73 -9.26
C TYR A 178 12.49 -2.38 -8.00
N ALA A 179 13.82 -2.48 -7.95
CA ALA A 179 14.53 -3.08 -6.84
C ALA A 179 14.41 -2.17 -5.60
N ILE A 180 14.07 -2.76 -4.47
CA ILE A 180 13.90 -2.04 -3.19
C ILE A 180 15.23 -1.40 -2.74
N LYS A 181 16.36 -1.98 -3.09
CA LYS A 181 17.70 -1.43 -2.81
C LYS A 181 18.00 -0.10 -3.52
N ASP A 182 17.25 0.27 -4.57
CA ASP A 182 17.43 1.50 -5.35
C ASP A 182 16.41 2.58 -4.96
N THR A 183 16.08 2.68 -3.68
CA THR A 183 15.07 3.60 -3.15
C THR A 183 15.68 4.73 -2.31
N VAL A 184 14.85 5.71 -1.94
CA VAL A 184 15.19 6.79 -1.00
C VAL A 184 14.08 6.84 0.06
N PRO A 185 14.40 6.73 1.35
CA PRO A 185 15.72 6.48 1.96
C PRO A 185 16.38 5.17 1.49
N ASP A 186 17.73 5.12 1.55
CA ASP A 186 18.49 3.93 1.15
C ASP A 186 18.40 2.86 2.24
N LEU A 187 17.72 1.75 1.94
CA LEU A 187 17.55 0.66 2.90
C LEU A 187 18.86 0.02 3.36
N ASN A 188 19.90 0.02 2.51
CA ASN A 188 21.21 -0.49 2.91
C ASN A 188 21.88 0.38 4.00
N LEU A 189 21.49 1.67 4.09
CA LEU A 189 21.93 2.57 5.17
C LEU A 189 20.98 2.51 6.37
N ILE A 190 19.68 2.40 6.15
CA ILE A 190 18.65 2.40 7.20
C ILE A 190 18.70 1.13 8.05
N ILE A 191 18.74 -0.06 7.41
CA ILE A 191 18.64 -1.35 8.12
C ILE A 191 19.74 -1.49 9.19
N PRO A 192 21.04 -1.25 8.91
CA PRO A 192 22.07 -1.32 9.96
C PRO A 192 21.88 -0.31 11.09
N GLN A 193 21.30 0.85 10.81
CA GLN A 193 21.07 1.88 11.84
C GLN A 193 19.95 1.49 12.81
N ILE A 194 18.93 0.78 12.35
CA ILE A 194 17.75 0.42 13.16
C ILE A 194 17.82 -0.98 13.78
N GLU A 195 18.69 -1.87 13.28
CA GLU A 195 18.80 -3.26 13.74
C GLU A 195 19.02 -3.38 15.27
N SER A 196 19.80 -2.46 15.85
CA SER A 196 20.04 -2.43 17.30
C SER A 196 18.94 -1.71 18.10
N ARG A 197 17.93 -1.16 17.45
CA ARG A 197 16.91 -0.28 18.04
C ARG A 197 15.49 -0.74 17.88
N CYS A 198 15.22 -1.60 16.91
CA CYS A 198 13.90 -2.14 16.61
C CYS A 198 13.90 -3.65 16.70
N ASN A 199 12.74 -4.26 16.99
CA ASN A 199 12.55 -5.70 16.87
C ASN A 199 12.35 -6.11 15.41
N PHE A 200 11.73 -5.24 14.60
CA PHE A 200 11.52 -5.47 13.17
C PHE A 200 11.27 -4.15 12.41
N ILE A 201 11.37 -4.23 11.10
CA ILE A 201 10.89 -3.18 10.18
C ILE A 201 9.91 -3.76 9.18
N ILE A 202 8.88 -2.98 8.84
CA ILE A 202 8.00 -3.21 7.67
C ILE A 202 8.44 -2.27 6.55
N VAL A 203 8.82 -2.85 5.43
CA VAL A 203 9.18 -2.12 4.20
C VAL A 203 8.05 -2.25 3.20
N LYS A 204 7.45 -1.14 2.83
CA LYS A 204 6.44 -1.07 1.75
C LYS A 204 7.14 -0.95 0.40
N ALA A 205 6.61 -1.64 -0.60
CA ALA A 205 7.17 -1.63 -1.93
C ALA A 205 6.09 -1.59 -3.02
N SER A 206 6.51 -1.13 -4.20
CA SER A 206 5.67 -1.16 -5.40
C SER A 206 5.24 -2.59 -5.73
N PRO A 207 4.00 -2.80 -6.26
CA PRO A 207 3.58 -4.10 -6.76
C PRO A 207 4.44 -4.62 -7.93
N MET A 208 5.29 -3.78 -8.50
CA MET A 208 6.23 -4.17 -9.56
C MET A 208 7.54 -4.76 -9.04
N ALA A 209 7.85 -4.67 -7.73
CA ALA A 209 9.05 -5.26 -7.17
C ALA A 209 9.07 -6.78 -7.31
N ASP A 210 10.23 -7.35 -7.56
CA ASP A 210 10.42 -8.81 -7.62
C ASP A 210 10.55 -9.38 -6.21
N ILE A 211 9.61 -10.25 -5.83
CA ILE A 211 9.54 -10.83 -4.48
C ILE A 211 10.76 -11.73 -4.23
N SER A 212 11.12 -12.57 -5.18
CA SER A 212 12.22 -13.54 -5.04
C SER A 212 13.58 -12.82 -4.94
N GLN A 213 13.77 -11.80 -5.78
CA GLN A 213 14.97 -10.97 -5.73
C GLN A 213 15.06 -10.19 -4.42
N THR A 214 13.94 -9.63 -3.94
CA THR A 214 13.90 -8.88 -2.68
C THR A 214 14.25 -9.78 -1.48
N ILE A 215 13.70 -10.99 -1.43
CA ILE A 215 14.04 -11.97 -0.38
C ILE A 215 15.53 -12.34 -0.43
N SER A 216 16.09 -12.47 -1.63
CA SER A 216 17.52 -12.75 -1.80
C SER A 216 18.41 -11.56 -1.38
N ASP A 217 17.99 -10.34 -1.67
CA ASP A 217 18.73 -9.12 -1.31
C ASP A 217 18.69 -8.84 0.21
N PHE A 218 17.60 -9.25 0.90
CA PHE A 218 17.40 -9.04 2.33
C PHE A 218 17.06 -10.36 3.07
N PRO A 219 18.06 -11.16 3.45
CA PRO A 219 17.86 -12.52 4.00
C PRO A 219 17.16 -12.54 5.38
N GLY A 220 17.02 -11.40 6.05
CA GLY A 220 16.26 -11.25 7.29
C GLY A 220 14.74 -11.15 7.10
N ILE A 221 14.22 -11.21 5.86
CA ILE A 221 12.79 -11.19 5.60
C ILE A 221 12.15 -12.47 6.14
N THR A 222 11.11 -12.30 6.98
CA THR A 222 10.39 -13.40 7.62
C THR A 222 8.94 -13.52 7.15
N GLU A 223 8.35 -12.40 6.71
CA GLU A 223 6.98 -12.35 6.20
C GLU A 223 6.88 -11.41 5.00
N VAL A 224 6.05 -11.76 4.02
CA VAL A 224 5.73 -10.94 2.85
C VAL A 224 4.23 -10.90 2.67
N TRP A 225 3.64 -9.71 2.64
CA TRP A 225 2.23 -9.52 2.29
C TRP A 225 2.11 -8.97 0.88
N ILE A 226 1.24 -9.57 0.09
CA ILE A 226 0.88 -9.14 -1.26
C ILE A 226 -0.55 -8.65 -1.18
N LEU A 227 -0.73 -7.34 -1.20
CA LEU A 227 -2.00 -6.69 -0.93
C LEU A 227 -2.69 -6.28 -2.23
N SER A 228 -3.87 -6.80 -2.44
CA SER A 228 -4.77 -6.45 -3.54
C SER A 228 -6.04 -5.81 -3.01
N VAL A 229 -6.61 -4.93 -3.80
CA VAL A 229 -7.92 -4.33 -3.54
C VAL A 229 -8.76 -4.48 -4.79
N LYS A 230 -9.91 -5.14 -4.68
CA LYS A 230 -10.81 -5.42 -5.81
C LYS A 230 -10.09 -6.12 -6.98
N ASN A 231 -9.30 -7.15 -6.65
CA ASN A 231 -8.52 -7.93 -7.60
C ASN A 231 -7.44 -7.13 -8.38
N GLU A 232 -6.90 -6.08 -7.79
CA GLU A 232 -5.76 -5.33 -8.32
C GLU A 232 -4.66 -5.25 -7.26
N CYS A 233 -3.46 -5.80 -7.55
CA CYS A 233 -2.33 -5.73 -6.64
C CYS A 233 -1.88 -4.28 -6.47
N LYS A 234 -1.91 -3.78 -5.23
CA LYS A 234 -1.63 -2.39 -4.90
C LYS A 234 -0.23 -2.17 -4.36
N GLU A 235 0.24 -3.09 -3.53
CA GLU A 235 1.55 -2.98 -2.87
C GLU A 235 2.03 -4.32 -2.32
N LEU A 236 3.29 -4.36 -1.96
CA LEU A 236 3.95 -5.44 -1.25
C LEU A 236 4.47 -4.90 0.09
N LEU A 237 4.40 -5.71 1.15
CA LEU A 237 5.05 -5.41 2.41
C LEU A 237 6.05 -6.51 2.72
N PHE A 238 7.23 -6.14 3.20
CA PHE A 238 8.28 -7.05 3.61
C PHE A 238 8.62 -6.77 5.08
N LYS A 239 8.51 -7.78 5.94
CA LYS A 239 8.95 -7.69 7.33
C LYS A 239 10.35 -8.26 7.46
N ILE A 240 11.23 -7.47 8.03
CA ILE A 240 12.58 -7.88 8.38
C ILE A 240 12.67 -7.90 9.90
N ASP A 241 12.85 -9.06 10.49
CA ASP A 241 13.05 -9.22 11.94
C ASP A 241 14.50 -8.98 12.34
N PHE A 242 14.71 -8.50 13.56
CA PHE A 242 16.02 -8.27 14.13
C PHE A 242 16.23 -9.10 15.42
N PRO A 243 17.43 -9.67 15.66
CA PRO A 243 18.55 -9.73 14.71
C PRO A 243 18.20 -10.51 13.45
N GLN A 244 18.76 -10.10 12.32
CA GLN A 244 18.51 -10.77 11.04
C GLN A 244 18.98 -12.23 11.10
N THR A 245 18.08 -13.15 10.85
CA THR A 245 18.38 -14.57 10.71
C THR A 245 17.74 -15.06 9.43
N ALA A 246 18.51 -15.78 8.61
CA ALA A 246 17.94 -16.40 7.41
C ALA A 246 16.81 -17.35 7.80
N LYS A 247 15.63 -17.08 7.33
CA LYS A 247 14.40 -17.88 7.53
C LYS A 247 13.72 -18.06 6.20
N GLN A 248 12.86 -19.07 6.12
CA GLN A 248 11.92 -19.19 5.02
C GLN A 248 10.75 -18.23 5.26
N PRO A 249 10.57 -17.21 4.40
CA PRO A 249 9.47 -16.28 4.58
C PRO A 249 8.11 -16.95 4.43
N GLN A 250 7.17 -16.53 5.26
CA GLN A 250 5.76 -16.79 5.06
C GLN A 250 5.19 -15.75 4.09
N ILE A 251 4.42 -16.22 3.11
CA ILE A 251 3.82 -15.37 2.08
C ILE A 251 2.32 -15.30 2.34
N HIS A 252 1.79 -14.08 2.44
CA HIS A 252 0.38 -13.79 2.65
C HIS A 252 -0.18 -13.09 1.42
N CYS A 253 -1.06 -13.76 0.69
CA CYS A 253 -1.79 -13.21 -0.44
C CYS A 253 -3.15 -12.73 0.05
N ILE A 254 -3.39 -11.42 0.04
CA ILE A 254 -4.62 -10.83 0.56
C ILE A 254 -5.31 -10.02 -0.53
N ASP A 255 -6.61 -10.26 -0.74
CA ASP A 255 -7.44 -9.42 -1.61
C ASP A 255 -8.62 -8.85 -0.82
N PHE A 256 -8.70 -7.54 -0.74
CA PHE A 256 -9.79 -6.82 -0.09
C PHE A 256 -10.96 -6.62 -1.07
N VAL A 257 -12.07 -7.29 -0.80
CA VAL A 257 -13.31 -7.23 -1.58
C VAL A 257 -14.46 -6.83 -0.66
N ALA A 258 -15.14 -5.73 -0.94
CA ALA A 258 -16.31 -5.26 -0.19
C ALA A 258 -16.13 -5.22 1.35
N ASN A 259 -14.94 -4.83 1.84
CA ASN A 259 -14.52 -4.77 3.25
C ASN A 259 -14.19 -6.11 3.90
N GLU A 260 -14.21 -7.20 3.16
CA GLU A 260 -13.72 -8.51 3.60
C GLU A 260 -12.33 -8.76 3.03
N ALA A 261 -11.48 -9.47 3.78
CA ALA A 261 -10.17 -9.90 3.33
C ALA A 261 -10.23 -11.39 2.98
N ILE A 262 -9.90 -11.72 1.73
CA ILE A 262 -9.69 -13.10 1.30
C ILE A 262 -8.19 -13.36 1.40
N GLU A 263 -7.80 -14.24 2.31
CA GLU A 263 -6.39 -14.52 2.58
C GLU A 263 -6.02 -15.96 2.17
N PHE A 264 -4.83 -16.09 1.60
CA PHE A 264 -4.18 -17.35 1.34
C PHE A 264 -2.71 -17.27 1.74
N THR A 265 -2.26 -18.20 2.56
CA THR A 265 -0.91 -18.19 3.13
C THR A 265 -0.16 -19.49 2.78
N PHE A 266 1.14 -19.36 2.45
CA PHE A 266 2.03 -20.47 2.13
C PHE A 266 3.49 -20.11 2.47
N LYS A 267 4.38 -21.12 2.52
CA LYS A 267 5.82 -20.90 2.67
C LYS A 267 6.48 -20.66 1.31
N PHE A 268 7.46 -19.78 1.25
CA PHE A 268 8.11 -19.38 0.00
C PHE A 268 8.69 -20.55 -0.82
N GLU A 269 9.15 -21.62 -0.16
CA GLU A 269 9.72 -22.80 -0.82
C GLU A 269 8.68 -23.76 -1.41
N ASP A 270 7.40 -23.63 -1.07
CA ASP A 270 6.34 -24.56 -1.51
C ASP A 270 5.98 -24.40 -3.01
N LYS A 271 6.72 -23.59 -3.79
CA LYS A 271 6.36 -23.21 -5.17
C LYS A 271 6.52 -24.29 -6.24
N SER A 272 7.10 -25.45 -5.93
CA SER A 272 7.42 -26.50 -6.91
C SER A 272 6.35 -27.58 -6.97
N ILE A 273 5.14 -27.23 -7.40
CA ILE A 273 4.03 -28.18 -7.52
C ILE A 273 3.71 -28.37 -9.01
N SER A 274 3.53 -29.61 -9.42
CA SER A 274 3.09 -29.98 -10.76
C SER A 274 1.60 -30.30 -10.78
N ILE A 275 0.83 -29.55 -11.56
CA ILE A 275 -0.61 -29.74 -11.71
C ILE A 275 -0.87 -30.39 -13.05
N ALA A 276 -1.72 -31.43 -13.06
CA ALA A 276 -2.15 -32.10 -14.27
C ALA A 276 -3.03 -31.18 -15.15
N ASP A 277 -2.89 -31.29 -16.46
CA ASP A 277 -3.76 -30.59 -17.41
C ASP A 277 -5.07 -31.36 -17.64
N GLY A 278 -6.16 -30.63 -17.84
CA GLY A 278 -7.51 -31.17 -18.06
C GLY A 278 -8.18 -30.61 -19.31
N THR A 279 -9.27 -31.24 -19.71
CA THR A 279 -10.11 -30.75 -20.79
C THR A 279 -11.41 -30.20 -20.21
N PRO A 280 -11.82 -28.98 -20.58
CA PRO A 280 -13.04 -28.39 -20.06
C PRO A 280 -14.28 -29.06 -20.64
N HIS A 281 -15.35 -29.19 -19.84
CA HIS A 281 -16.66 -29.64 -20.31
C HIS A 281 -17.79 -28.88 -19.58
N PRO A 282 -19.01 -28.82 -20.19
CA PRO A 282 -20.16 -28.19 -19.53
C PRO A 282 -20.46 -28.86 -18.20
N GLY A 283 -20.82 -28.02 -17.20
CA GLY A 283 -21.10 -28.45 -15.83
C GLY A 283 -19.90 -28.34 -14.86
N GLN A 284 -18.67 -28.25 -15.38
CA GLN A 284 -17.50 -27.97 -14.55
C GLN A 284 -17.48 -26.55 -14.01
N GLN A 285 -16.69 -26.34 -12.95
CA GLN A 285 -16.31 -25.02 -12.47
C GLN A 285 -14.94 -24.61 -13.03
N LEU A 286 -14.84 -23.33 -13.41
CA LEU A 286 -13.60 -22.66 -13.81
C LEU A 286 -13.14 -21.72 -12.69
N PHE A 287 -11.91 -21.89 -12.26
CA PHE A 287 -11.27 -21.14 -11.18
C PHE A 287 -10.22 -20.19 -11.71
N VAL A 288 -10.30 -18.94 -11.29
CA VAL A 288 -9.37 -17.87 -11.68
C VAL A 288 -8.76 -17.28 -10.40
N PRO A 289 -7.46 -17.51 -10.11
CA PRO A 289 -6.81 -16.94 -8.93
C PRO A 289 -6.89 -15.42 -8.91
N ASN A 290 -6.94 -14.83 -7.72
CA ASN A 290 -6.94 -13.38 -7.58
C ASN A 290 -5.55 -12.76 -7.86
N ALA A 291 -5.49 -11.43 -7.93
CA ALA A 291 -4.28 -10.71 -8.30
C ALA A 291 -3.13 -10.90 -7.29
N SER A 292 -3.41 -11.09 -5.99
CA SER A 292 -2.36 -11.34 -4.99
C SER A 292 -1.71 -12.71 -5.18
N ILE A 293 -2.50 -13.75 -5.47
CA ILE A 293 -2.02 -15.09 -5.81
C ILE A 293 -1.18 -15.05 -7.09
N MET A 294 -1.67 -14.36 -8.12
CA MET A 294 -0.96 -14.22 -9.40
C MET A 294 0.39 -13.51 -9.21
N LYS A 295 0.42 -12.43 -8.43
CA LYS A 295 1.66 -11.70 -8.12
C LYS A 295 2.65 -12.54 -7.31
N ALA A 296 2.17 -13.36 -6.39
CA ALA A 296 2.98 -14.29 -5.59
C ALA A 296 3.58 -15.42 -6.43
N GLY A 297 3.02 -15.71 -7.61
CA GLY A 297 3.33 -16.93 -8.36
C GLY A 297 2.85 -18.21 -7.67
N ALA A 298 1.80 -18.11 -6.84
CA ALA A 298 1.28 -19.20 -5.99
C ALA A 298 0.09 -19.94 -6.62
N TYR A 299 -0.16 -19.72 -7.88
CA TYR A 299 -1.33 -20.24 -8.58
C TYR A 299 -1.40 -21.77 -8.61
N ASP A 300 -0.28 -22.47 -8.76
CA ASP A 300 -0.25 -23.95 -8.71
C ASP A 300 -0.37 -24.50 -7.27
N ILE A 301 0.16 -23.76 -6.28
CA ILE A 301 -0.04 -24.09 -4.85
C ILE A 301 -1.51 -24.02 -4.47
N VAL A 302 -2.20 -22.96 -4.92
CA VAL A 302 -3.65 -22.83 -4.70
C VAL A 302 -4.39 -23.96 -5.41
N ALA A 303 -4.03 -24.27 -6.67
CA ALA A 303 -4.67 -25.36 -7.41
C ALA A 303 -4.52 -26.71 -6.70
N ASP A 304 -3.34 -27.04 -6.22
CA ASP A 304 -3.08 -28.26 -5.44
C ASP A 304 -3.92 -28.31 -4.15
N LYS A 305 -3.92 -27.22 -3.38
CA LYS A 305 -4.68 -27.14 -2.11
C LYS A 305 -6.18 -27.35 -2.32
N PHE A 306 -6.72 -26.92 -3.46
CA PHE A 306 -8.15 -27.06 -3.78
C PHE A 306 -8.44 -28.29 -4.67
N GLY A 307 -7.45 -29.13 -4.96
CA GLY A 307 -7.61 -30.34 -5.79
C GLY A 307 -8.05 -30.01 -7.23
N LEU A 308 -7.53 -28.92 -7.80
CA LEU A 308 -7.90 -28.44 -9.12
C LEU A 308 -6.95 -29.01 -10.19
N ILE A 309 -7.45 -29.14 -11.42
CA ILE A 309 -6.66 -29.46 -12.61
C ILE A 309 -6.50 -28.23 -13.48
N ARG A 310 -5.36 -28.08 -14.15
CA ARG A 310 -5.06 -26.91 -14.97
C ARG A 310 -5.77 -27.01 -16.33
N LEU A 311 -6.31 -25.91 -16.83
CA LEU A 311 -6.96 -25.88 -18.15
C LEU A 311 -5.98 -26.14 -19.29
N ALA A 312 -4.77 -25.61 -19.22
CA ALA A 312 -3.69 -25.81 -20.20
C ALA A 312 -2.34 -25.41 -19.61
N ALA A 313 -1.24 -25.99 -20.12
CA ALA A 313 0.12 -25.84 -19.61
C ALA A 313 0.58 -24.38 -19.41
N ASN A 314 0.11 -23.45 -20.23
CA ASN A 314 0.49 -22.02 -20.15
C ASN A 314 -0.65 -21.13 -19.66
N SER A 315 -1.63 -21.71 -18.94
CA SER A 315 -2.74 -20.94 -18.37
C SER A 315 -2.70 -21.03 -16.85
N HIS A 316 -3.21 -19.97 -16.19
CA HIS A 316 -3.48 -19.95 -14.75
C HIS A 316 -4.97 -20.04 -14.49
N LEU A 317 -5.66 -20.85 -15.29
CA LEU A 317 -7.06 -21.20 -15.18
C LEU A 317 -7.16 -22.67 -14.79
N TYR A 318 -8.06 -22.97 -13.86
CA TYR A 318 -8.17 -24.31 -13.30
C TYR A 318 -9.60 -24.81 -13.34
N LEU A 319 -9.77 -26.11 -13.32
CA LEU A 319 -11.04 -26.82 -13.49
C LEU A 319 -11.29 -27.73 -12.29
N SER A 320 -12.57 -27.91 -11.94
CA SER A 320 -13.02 -28.96 -11.03
C SER A 320 -14.45 -29.38 -11.38
N ASP A 321 -14.73 -30.68 -11.22
CA ASP A 321 -16.08 -31.25 -11.27
C ASP A 321 -16.81 -31.11 -9.92
N ILE A 322 -16.07 -30.80 -8.86
CA ILE A 322 -16.60 -30.65 -7.51
C ILE A 322 -16.96 -29.17 -7.29
N THR A 323 -18.20 -28.94 -6.86
CA THR A 323 -18.59 -27.59 -6.40
C THR A 323 -17.85 -27.27 -5.11
N THR A 324 -16.84 -26.41 -5.18
CA THR A 324 -16.14 -25.95 -3.99
C THR A 324 -16.93 -24.83 -3.31
N ASN A 325 -17.00 -24.89 -1.99
CA ASN A 325 -17.57 -23.84 -1.19
C ASN A 325 -16.64 -22.62 -1.14
N HIS A 326 -17.18 -21.49 -0.84
CA HIS A 326 -16.82 -20.09 -0.80
C HIS A 326 -15.39 -19.63 -0.37
N GLU A 327 -14.43 -20.51 -0.20
CA GLU A 327 -13.10 -20.17 0.35
C GLU A 327 -11.98 -20.02 -0.71
N TYR A 328 -12.31 -20.20 -2.01
CA TYR A 328 -11.29 -20.09 -3.04
C TYR A 328 -10.79 -18.64 -3.16
N PRO A 329 -9.45 -18.40 -3.12
CA PRO A 329 -8.89 -17.05 -3.19
C PRO A 329 -8.88 -16.53 -4.63
N GLY A 330 -10.06 -16.28 -5.18
CA GLY A 330 -10.24 -15.85 -6.56
C GLY A 330 -11.69 -15.85 -7.00
N ARG A 331 -11.92 -15.98 -8.30
CA ARG A 331 -13.25 -16.05 -8.90
C ARG A 331 -13.54 -17.46 -9.38
N VAL A 332 -14.79 -17.88 -9.22
CA VAL A 332 -15.28 -19.18 -9.68
C VAL A 332 -16.44 -18.97 -10.63
N PHE A 333 -16.40 -19.63 -11.77
CA PHE A 333 -17.41 -19.55 -12.81
C PHE A 333 -17.93 -20.96 -13.12
N SER A 334 -19.20 -21.09 -13.50
CA SER A 334 -19.75 -22.34 -14.04
C SER A 334 -19.57 -22.37 -15.55
N ILE A 335 -18.99 -23.43 -16.10
CA ILE A 335 -18.87 -23.63 -17.55
C ILE A 335 -20.23 -24.10 -18.08
N THR A 336 -20.88 -23.25 -18.87
CA THR A 336 -22.16 -23.60 -19.50
C THR A 336 -21.97 -24.31 -20.83
N ASN A 337 -21.00 -23.87 -21.65
CA ASN A 337 -20.69 -24.42 -22.96
C ASN A 337 -19.19 -24.37 -23.23
N VAL A 338 -18.70 -25.29 -24.00
CA VAL A 338 -17.35 -25.29 -24.59
C VAL A 338 -17.51 -25.23 -26.09
N LEU A 339 -17.02 -24.15 -26.69
CA LEU A 339 -17.14 -23.87 -28.12
C LEU A 339 -15.78 -23.96 -28.79
N SER A 340 -15.76 -24.39 -30.04
CA SER A 340 -14.56 -24.30 -30.87
C SER A 340 -14.44 -22.89 -31.47
N LEU A 341 -13.23 -22.52 -31.93
CA LEU A 341 -13.04 -21.27 -32.69
C LEU A 341 -13.52 -21.37 -34.13
N SER A 342 -14.39 -22.33 -34.41
CA SER A 342 -15.00 -22.49 -35.74
C SER A 342 -16.04 -21.40 -36.02
N LYS A 343 -16.17 -20.97 -37.30
CA LYS A 343 -17.15 -19.94 -37.69
C LYS A 343 -18.60 -20.22 -37.25
N PRO A 344 -19.11 -21.48 -37.22
CA PRO A 344 -20.44 -21.77 -36.71
C PRO A 344 -20.62 -21.51 -35.21
N ASP A 345 -19.58 -21.71 -34.43
CA ASP A 345 -19.63 -21.60 -32.98
C ASP A 345 -19.44 -20.14 -32.43
N ILE A 346 -18.96 -19.24 -33.32
CA ILE A 346 -18.73 -17.82 -32.97
C ILE A 346 -19.95 -16.93 -33.30
N LYS A 347 -20.97 -17.47 -33.97
CA LYS A 347 -22.23 -16.78 -34.25
C LYS A 347 -23.20 -16.96 -33.08
#